data_adc75301795c80f40b18d460985f4748
#
_entry.id   adc75301795c80f40b18d460985f4748
#
_cell.length_a   1.000
_cell.length_b   1.000
_cell.length_c   1.000
_cell.angle_alpha   90.00
_cell.angle_beta   90.00
_cell.angle_gamma   90.00
#
_symmetry.space_group_name_H-M   'P 1'
#
loop_
_entity.id
_entity.type
_entity.pdbx_description
1 polymer ?
#
loop_
_entity_poly.entity_id
_entity_poly.type
_entity_poly.pdbx_seq_one_letter_code
_entity_poly.pdbx_strand_id
1 'polypeptide(L)'
;MSNLDSKLKDAIWIAKTLFDRNKATGSSANLSFIHEGRIYITGSGTCFGTLTEDDFSVTNMKGEHISGIKPSKELPLHRTLYEKSSSIQAVLHTHSFYSTLWSCLKHNNEKDIVPTYTPYLKMKVGTIGLIPYGKPGSQKLFDLFTERVNDSDGYILQNHGPVIGDKDLMTAFHCLEELEESARIAWELRNEDVNLIE
;
A
#
# COMPACT_ATOMS: atom_id res chain seq x y z
N MET A 1 8.80 15.09 -22.59
CA MET A 1 7.85 14.56 -21.60
C MET A 1 8.03 15.34 -20.31
N SER A 2 6.96 15.85 -19.70
CA SER A 2 7.07 16.48 -18.39
C SER A 2 7.39 15.41 -17.33
N ASN A 3 7.94 15.81 -16.18
CA ASN A 3 8.16 14.88 -15.06
C ASN A 3 6.83 14.28 -14.55
N LEU A 4 5.73 15.02 -14.64
CA LEU A 4 4.39 14.52 -14.29
C LEU A 4 3.92 13.42 -15.25
N ASP A 5 4.08 13.61 -16.58
CA ASP A 5 3.68 12.60 -17.58
C ASP A 5 4.40 11.27 -17.35
N SER A 6 5.69 11.33 -16.95
CA SER A 6 6.44 10.12 -16.61
C SER A 6 5.85 9.42 -15.39
N LYS A 7 5.56 10.16 -14.31
CA LYS A 7 4.95 9.59 -13.09
C LYS A 7 3.57 9.00 -13.34
N LEU A 8 2.73 9.65 -14.17
CA LEU A 8 1.42 9.11 -14.53
C LEU A 8 1.54 7.81 -15.32
N LYS A 9 2.48 7.73 -16.28
CA LYS A 9 2.75 6.50 -17.04
C LYS A 9 3.26 5.37 -16.14
N ASP A 10 4.17 5.66 -15.22
CA ASP A 10 4.65 4.68 -14.24
C ASP A 10 3.50 4.18 -13.36
N ALA A 11 2.65 5.09 -12.86
CA ALA A 11 1.50 4.77 -12.04
C ALA A 11 0.49 3.86 -12.79
N ILE A 12 0.17 4.17 -14.03
CA ILE A 12 -0.73 3.38 -14.88
C ILE A 12 -0.12 2.00 -15.18
N TRP A 13 1.18 1.96 -15.50
CA TRP A 13 1.88 0.70 -15.76
C TRP A 13 1.91 -0.20 -14.50
N ILE A 14 2.20 0.37 -13.32
CA ILE A 14 2.17 -0.33 -12.04
C ILE A 14 0.77 -0.88 -11.75
N ALA A 15 -0.26 -0.04 -11.87
CA ALA A 15 -1.64 -0.43 -11.64
C ALA A 15 -2.03 -1.62 -12.54
N LYS A 16 -1.78 -1.51 -13.84
CA LYS A 16 -2.04 -2.57 -14.80
C LYS A 16 -1.26 -3.86 -14.47
N THR A 17 0.02 -3.73 -14.11
CA THR A 17 0.86 -4.88 -13.73
C THR A 17 0.33 -5.60 -12.50
N LEU A 18 -0.07 -4.85 -11.45
CA LEU A 18 -0.67 -5.43 -10.25
C LEU A 18 -2.01 -6.12 -10.55
N PHE A 19 -2.82 -5.54 -11.43
CA PHE A 19 -4.08 -6.15 -11.87
C PHE A 19 -3.84 -7.45 -12.65
N ASP A 20 -2.96 -7.44 -13.64
CA ASP A 20 -2.63 -8.61 -14.47
C ASP A 20 -2.00 -9.75 -13.65
N ARG A 21 -1.32 -9.43 -12.54
CA ARG A 21 -0.74 -10.40 -11.59
C ARG A 21 -1.69 -10.82 -10.46
N ASN A 22 -2.98 -10.47 -10.55
CA ASN A 22 -4.00 -10.74 -9.52
C ASN A 22 -3.65 -10.19 -8.12
N LYS A 23 -2.90 -9.10 -8.06
CA LYS A 23 -2.59 -8.39 -6.80
C LYS A 23 -3.56 -7.23 -6.52
N ALA A 24 -4.39 -6.89 -7.50
CA ALA A 24 -5.52 -5.97 -7.41
C ALA A 24 -6.72 -6.55 -8.16
N THR A 25 -7.93 -6.43 -7.61
CA THR A 25 -9.16 -6.96 -8.21
C THR A 25 -10.25 -5.91 -8.24
N GLY A 26 -10.97 -5.80 -9.37
CA GLY A 26 -12.05 -4.83 -9.52
C GLY A 26 -11.58 -3.41 -9.23
N SER A 27 -12.28 -2.72 -8.33
CA SER A 27 -11.98 -1.34 -7.90
C SER A 27 -11.43 -1.28 -6.46
N SER A 28 -10.76 -2.33 -6.01
CA SER A 28 -10.36 -2.50 -4.61
C SER A 28 -8.92 -2.06 -4.28
N ALA A 29 -8.27 -1.37 -5.21
CA ALA A 29 -6.92 -0.86 -5.03
C ALA A 29 -6.86 0.64 -5.24
N ASN A 30 -5.84 1.28 -4.69
CA ASN A 30 -5.54 2.68 -4.96
C ASN A 30 -4.02 2.93 -4.83
N LEU A 31 -3.54 3.90 -5.57
CA LEU A 31 -2.17 4.37 -5.49
C LEU A 31 -2.12 5.89 -5.55
N SER A 32 -1.08 6.46 -4.98
CA SER A 32 -0.82 7.89 -5.07
C SER A 32 0.66 8.20 -5.16
N PHE A 33 0.98 9.39 -5.63
CA PHE A 33 2.33 9.96 -5.61
C PHE A 33 2.28 11.47 -5.41
N ILE A 34 3.39 12.03 -4.91
CA ILE A 34 3.55 13.48 -4.76
C ILE A 34 4.23 14.05 -6.01
N HIS A 35 3.67 15.16 -6.51
CA HIS A 35 4.29 15.99 -7.54
C HIS A 35 4.02 17.47 -7.26
N GLU A 36 5.07 18.30 -7.17
CA GLU A 36 5.00 19.74 -6.92
C GLU A 36 4.11 20.11 -5.71
N GLY A 37 4.26 19.38 -4.58
CA GLY A 37 3.51 19.65 -3.35
C GLY A 37 2.02 19.31 -3.43
N ARG A 38 1.61 18.49 -4.41
CA ARG A 38 0.25 17.98 -4.57
C ARG A 38 0.26 16.45 -4.57
N ILE A 39 -0.83 15.87 -4.07
CA ILE A 39 -1.05 14.42 -4.12
C ILE A 39 -1.89 14.10 -5.35
N TYR A 40 -1.35 13.27 -6.22
CA TYR A 40 -2.07 12.61 -7.31
C TYR A 40 -2.48 11.24 -6.83
N ILE A 41 -3.77 10.96 -6.76
CA ILE A 41 -4.32 9.69 -6.26
C ILE A 41 -5.36 9.14 -7.23
N THR A 42 -5.41 7.83 -7.40
CA THR A 42 -6.48 7.20 -8.19
C THR A 42 -7.85 7.51 -7.60
N GLY A 43 -8.81 7.74 -8.47
CA GLY A 43 -10.15 8.16 -8.09
C GLY A 43 -10.98 7.03 -7.47
N SER A 44 -12.05 7.44 -6.81
CA SER A 44 -12.97 6.50 -6.17
C SER A 44 -13.70 5.64 -7.21
N GLY A 45 -13.58 4.31 -7.08
CA GLY A 45 -14.24 3.35 -7.96
C GLY A 45 -13.50 3.02 -9.25
N THR A 46 -12.28 3.55 -9.45
CA THR A 46 -11.43 3.20 -10.60
C THR A 46 -10.91 1.77 -10.51
N CYS A 47 -10.63 1.17 -11.66
CA CYS A 47 -10.08 -0.18 -11.76
C CYS A 47 -8.64 -0.12 -12.28
N PHE A 48 -7.71 -0.75 -11.59
CA PHE A 48 -6.31 -0.79 -11.98
C PHE A 48 -6.09 -1.40 -13.37
N GLY A 49 -6.93 -2.32 -13.81
CA GLY A 49 -6.84 -2.95 -15.12
C GLY A 49 -7.15 -2.02 -16.30
N THR A 50 -7.89 -0.93 -16.06
CA THR A 50 -8.35 0.02 -17.10
C THR A 50 -7.98 1.46 -16.80
N LEU A 51 -7.04 1.68 -15.87
CA LEU A 51 -6.66 3.02 -15.39
C LEU A 51 -6.08 3.87 -16.53
N THR A 52 -6.52 5.11 -16.59
CA THR A 52 -6.04 6.15 -17.52
C THR A 52 -5.60 7.40 -16.76
N GLU A 53 -5.02 8.39 -17.42
CA GLU A 53 -4.64 9.66 -16.82
C GLU A 53 -5.84 10.44 -16.26
N ASP A 54 -7.02 10.31 -16.87
CA ASP A 54 -8.26 10.96 -16.44
C ASP A 54 -8.84 10.37 -15.14
N ASP A 55 -8.35 9.20 -14.71
CA ASP A 55 -8.80 8.50 -13.50
C ASP A 55 -8.06 8.99 -12.23
N PHE A 56 -7.23 10.02 -12.34
CA PHE A 56 -6.55 10.59 -11.19
C PHE A 56 -7.30 11.80 -10.62
N SER A 57 -7.27 11.90 -9.30
CA SER A 57 -7.66 13.07 -8.52
C SER A 57 -6.42 13.82 -8.06
N VAL A 58 -6.47 15.13 -8.03
CA VAL A 58 -5.42 15.98 -7.49
C VAL A 58 -5.92 16.65 -6.22
N THR A 59 -5.15 16.52 -5.15
CA THR A 59 -5.43 17.17 -3.87
C THR A 59 -4.20 17.95 -3.39
N ASN A 60 -4.39 18.89 -2.48
CA ASN A 60 -3.27 19.44 -1.73
C ASN A 60 -2.81 18.46 -0.64
N MET A 61 -1.72 18.78 0.07
CA MET A 61 -1.18 17.92 1.14
C MET A 61 -2.13 17.79 2.34
N LYS A 62 -3.14 18.66 2.47
CA LYS A 62 -4.20 18.52 3.49
C LYS A 62 -5.35 17.61 3.04
N GLY A 63 -5.33 17.12 1.79
CA GLY A 63 -6.37 16.26 1.22
C GLY A 63 -7.56 17.03 0.65
N GLU A 64 -7.48 18.35 0.52
CA GLU A 64 -8.51 19.15 -0.12
C GLU A 64 -8.44 18.96 -1.64
N HIS A 65 -9.57 18.61 -2.26
CA HIS A 65 -9.67 18.32 -3.68
C HIS A 65 -9.44 19.58 -4.52
N ILE A 66 -8.54 19.50 -5.50
CA ILE A 66 -8.20 20.60 -6.41
C ILE A 66 -8.79 20.36 -7.80
N SER A 67 -8.58 19.18 -8.38
CA SER A 67 -9.02 18.84 -9.74
C SER A 67 -9.09 17.34 -9.98
N GLY A 68 -9.56 16.94 -11.16
CA GLY A 68 -9.77 15.54 -11.52
C GLY A 68 -11.06 14.97 -10.94
N ILE A 69 -11.17 13.64 -10.94
CA ILE A 69 -12.35 12.96 -10.40
C ILE A 69 -12.30 12.90 -8.86
N LYS A 70 -13.40 12.47 -8.23
CA LYS A 70 -13.46 12.32 -6.76
C LYS A 70 -12.32 11.40 -6.26
N PRO A 71 -11.50 11.83 -5.28
CA PRO A 71 -10.40 11.02 -4.79
C PRO A 71 -10.88 9.72 -4.12
N SER A 72 -9.99 8.72 -4.06
CA SER A 72 -10.22 7.53 -3.24
C SER A 72 -10.61 7.91 -1.82
N LYS A 73 -11.59 7.20 -1.25
CA LYS A 73 -12.01 7.36 0.15
C LYS A 73 -10.88 7.03 1.15
N GLU A 74 -9.82 6.37 0.70
CA GLU A 74 -8.67 5.97 1.52
C GLU A 74 -7.48 6.93 1.40
N LEU A 75 -7.65 8.08 0.74
CA LEU A 75 -6.67 9.17 0.76
C LEU A 75 -6.10 9.47 2.17
N PRO A 76 -6.87 9.41 3.27
CA PRO A 76 -6.30 9.63 4.60
C PRO A 76 -5.18 8.66 4.99
N LEU A 77 -5.22 7.38 4.59
CA LEU A 77 -4.14 6.41 4.81
C LEU A 77 -2.84 6.85 4.10
N HIS A 78 -2.97 7.28 2.84
CA HIS A 78 -1.83 7.78 2.06
C HIS A 78 -1.23 9.03 2.68
N ARG A 79 -2.08 9.97 3.09
CA ARG A 79 -1.63 11.20 3.76
C ARG A 79 -0.88 10.92 5.05
N THR A 80 -1.37 10.00 5.87
CA THR A 80 -0.69 9.62 7.12
C THR A 80 0.74 9.13 6.85
N LEU A 81 0.96 8.37 5.76
CA LEU A 81 2.31 7.95 5.36
C LEU A 81 3.17 9.13 4.88
N TYR A 82 2.61 10.06 4.11
CA TYR A 82 3.35 11.27 3.71
C TYR A 82 3.69 12.17 4.91
N GLU A 83 2.83 12.21 5.91
CA GLU A 83 3.06 12.94 7.17
C GLU A 83 4.10 12.24 8.06
N LYS A 84 4.18 10.89 8.01
CA LYS A 84 5.18 10.11 8.73
C LYS A 84 6.61 10.46 8.31
N SER A 85 6.86 10.61 7.02
CA SER A 85 8.20 10.92 6.52
C SER A 85 8.16 11.65 5.18
N SER A 86 8.94 12.72 5.08
CA SER A 86 9.14 13.46 3.83
C SER A 86 9.87 12.64 2.75
N SER A 87 10.51 11.53 3.11
CA SER A 87 11.12 10.60 2.16
C SER A 87 10.07 9.78 1.39
N ILE A 88 8.87 9.61 1.94
CA ILE A 88 7.78 8.89 1.25
C ILE A 88 7.17 9.82 0.21
N GLN A 89 7.25 9.42 -1.07
CA GLN A 89 6.75 10.17 -2.20
C GLN A 89 5.71 9.40 -3.03
N ALA A 90 5.50 8.12 -2.74
CA ALA A 90 4.47 7.28 -3.35
C ALA A 90 3.90 6.31 -2.32
N VAL A 91 2.61 5.96 -2.47
CA VAL A 91 1.92 5.00 -1.61
C VAL A 91 1.05 4.10 -2.48
N LEU A 92 1.14 2.80 -2.23
CA LEU A 92 0.32 1.77 -2.86
C LEU A 92 -0.49 1.02 -1.82
N HIS A 93 -1.77 0.84 -2.12
CA HIS A 93 -2.67 -0.02 -1.35
C HIS A 93 -3.38 -0.99 -2.29
N THR A 94 -3.38 -2.27 -1.93
CA THR A 94 -4.07 -3.32 -2.69
C THR A 94 -4.81 -4.26 -1.74
N HIS A 95 -5.64 -5.15 -2.31
CA HIS A 95 -6.19 -6.29 -1.59
C HIS A 95 -5.53 -7.58 -2.08
N SER A 96 -4.21 -7.57 -2.21
CA SER A 96 -3.45 -8.71 -2.68
C SER A 96 -3.66 -9.94 -1.77
N PHE A 97 -3.74 -11.11 -2.39
CA PHE A 97 -4.36 -12.29 -1.79
C PHE A 97 -3.63 -12.79 -0.53
N TYR A 98 -2.33 -13.01 -0.61
CA TYR A 98 -1.58 -13.61 0.51
C TYR A 98 -1.38 -12.64 1.68
N SER A 99 -1.14 -11.38 1.41
CA SER A 99 -1.07 -10.35 2.45
C SER A 99 -2.41 -10.20 3.18
N THR A 100 -3.52 -10.20 2.42
CA THR A 100 -4.87 -10.18 3.01
C THR A 100 -5.14 -11.44 3.81
N LEU A 101 -4.82 -12.62 3.26
CA LEU A 101 -5.01 -13.91 3.93
C LEU A 101 -4.21 -13.99 5.23
N TRP A 102 -2.94 -13.55 5.20
CA TRP A 102 -2.07 -13.48 6.37
C TRP A 102 -2.61 -12.56 7.46
N SER A 103 -3.22 -11.43 7.08
CA SER A 103 -3.83 -10.47 7.99
C SER A 103 -5.06 -11.01 8.74
N CYS A 104 -5.67 -12.11 8.26
CA CYS A 104 -6.81 -12.75 8.91
C CYS A 104 -6.40 -13.66 10.07
N LEU A 105 -5.12 -13.96 10.21
CA LEU A 105 -4.60 -14.77 11.32
C LEU A 105 -4.37 -13.92 12.58
N LYS A 106 -4.23 -14.58 13.72
CA LYS A 106 -3.77 -13.95 14.96
C LYS A 106 -2.25 -13.88 14.95
N HIS A 107 -1.70 -12.74 15.34
CA HIS A 107 -0.26 -12.48 15.40
C HIS A 107 0.16 -12.14 16.83
N ASN A 108 1.27 -12.73 17.31
CA ASN A 108 1.79 -12.48 18.64
C ASN A 108 2.57 -11.14 18.71
N ASN A 109 3.14 -10.71 17.60
CA ASN A 109 3.84 -9.43 17.47
C ASN A 109 3.19 -8.60 16.37
N GLU A 110 2.32 -7.67 16.75
CA GLU A 110 1.60 -6.82 15.77
C GLU A 110 2.48 -5.73 15.14
N LYS A 111 3.71 -5.51 15.65
CA LYS A 111 4.66 -4.58 15.05
C LYS A 111 5.47 -5.18 13.90
N ASP A 112 5.52 -6.52 13.83
CA ASP A 112 6.21 -7.24 12.76
C ASP A 112 5.57 -8.61 12.59
N ILE A 113 4.57 -8.69 11.71
CA ILE A 113 3.74 -9.90 11.58
C ILE A 113 4.24 -10.90 10.54
N VAL A 114 5.22 -10.52 9.69
CA VAL A 114 5.72 -11.40 8.64
C VAL A 114 7.04 -12.03 9.07
N PRO A 115 7.09 -13.37 9.27
CA PRO A 115 8.32 -14.06 9.66
C PRO A 115 9.43 -13.90 8.62
N THR A 116 10.68 -13.83 9.08
CA THR A 116 11.85 -13.66 8.22
C THR A 116 12.33 -15.01 7.69
N TYR A 117 11.62 -15.57 6.70
CA TYR A 117 12.06 -16.80 6.00
C TYR A 117 13.08 -16.50 4.90
N THR A 118 13.02 -15.31 4.32
CA THR A 118 13.99 -14.80 3.36
C THR A 118 14.42 -13.38 3.75
N PRO A 119 15.61 -12.91 3.37
CA PRO A 119 16.10 -11.59 3.80
C PRO A 119 15.44 -10.43 3.05
N TYR A 120 14.76 -10.68 1.93
CA TYR A 120 14.41 -9.66 0.94
C TYR A 120 13.38 -8.65 1.45
N LEU A 121 12.36 -9.08 2.21
CA LEU A 121 11.38 -8.16 2.79
C LEU A 121 12.03 -7.22 3.80
N LYS A 122 12.88 -7.76 4.68
CA LYS A 122 13.62 -6.96 5.65
C LYS A 122 14.55 -5.95 4.98
N MET A 123 15.23 -6.34 3.91
CA MET A 123 16.16 -5.49 3.16
C MET A 123 15.43 -4.37 2.39
N LYS A 124 14.24 -4.63 1.86
CA LYS A 124 13.51 -3.68 1.02
C LYS A 124 12.56 -2.78 1.81
N VAL A 125 11.90 -3.33 2.82
CA VAL A 125 10.84 -2.63 3.56
C VAL A 125 11.23 -2.46 5.03
N GLY A 126 11.69 -3.52 5.70
CA GLY A 126 11.88 -3.56 7.15
C GLY A 126 10.78 -4.34 7.85
N THR A 127 10.21 -3.80 8.91
CA THR A 127 9.13 -4.41 9.69
C THR A 127 7.76 -4.19 9.07
N ILE A 128 6.87 -5.17 9.20
CA ILE A 128 5.49 -5.11 8.70
C ILE A 128 4.51 -5.16 9.87
N GLY A 129 3.89 -4.03 10.16
CA GLY A 129 2.92 -3.90 11.23
C GLY A 129 1.50 -4.30 10.82
N LEU A 130 0.73 -4.80 11.81
CA LEU A 130 -0.70 -5.04 11.67
C LEU A 130 -1.49 -3.84 12.20
N ILE A 131 -2.34 -3.28 11.36
CA ILE A 131 -3.32 -2.28 11.79
C ILE A 131 -4.63 -2.98 12.13
N PRO A 132 -5.18 -2.82 13.33
CA PRO A 132 -6.42 -3.47 13.73
C PRO A 132 -7.59 -3.13 12.81
N TYR A 133 -8.58 -4.00 12.76
CA TYR A 133 -9.71 -3.84 11.87
C TYR A 133 -10.51 -2.55 12.11
N GLY A 134 -10.65 -1.80 11.05
CA GLY A 134 -11.62 -0.73 10.86
C GLY A 134 -12.33 -0.91 9.52
N LYS A 135 -13.62 -0.54 9.45
CA LYS A 135 -14.35 -0.61 8.17
C LYS A 135 -13.64 0.25 7.12
N PRO A 136 -13.38 -0.29 5.89
CA PRO A 136 -12.72 0.45 4.82
C PRO A 136 -13.33 1.83 4.57
N GLY A 137 -12.50 2.87 4.57
CA GLY A 137 -12.92 4.26 4.42
C GLY A 137 -13.59 4.90 5.65
N SER A 138 -13.55 4.26 6.81
CA SER A 138 -14.10 4.83 8.06
C SER A 138 -13.06 5.63 8.85
N GLN A 139 -13.53 6.63 9.61
CA GLN A 139 -12.68 7.40 10.51
C GLN A 139 -11.95 6.49 11.51
N LYS A 140 -12.62 5.45 12.03
CA LYS A 140 -11.99 4.47 12.93
C LYS A 140 -10.74 3.82 12.32
N LEU A 141 -10.78 3.44 11.03
CA LEU A 141 -9.61 2.87 10.36
C LEU A 141 -8.47 3.90 10.29
N PHE A 142 -8.78 5.13 9.95
CA PHE A 142 -7.79 6.21 9.83
C PHE A 142 -7.15 6.55 11.18
N ASP A 143 -7.93 6.59 12.26
CA ASP A 143 -7.44 6.81 13.63
C ASP A 143 -6.49 5.69 14.06
N LEU A 144 -6.88 4.42 13.86
CA LEU A 144 -6.05 3.25 14.16
C LEU A 144 -4.74 3.24 13.35
N PHE A 145 -4.79 3.66 12.07
CA PHE A 145 -3.60 3.75 11.24
C PHE A 145 -2.67 4.86 11.74
N THR A 146 -3.21 6.04 12.03
CA THR A 146 -2.43 7.17 12.55
C THR A 146 -1.77 6.83 13.90
N GLU A 147 -2.48 6.13 14.78
CA GLU A 147 -1.96 5.71 16.08
C GLU A 147 -0.72 4.79 15.94
N ARG A 148 -0.70 3.89 14.92
CA ARG A 148 0.32 2.86 14.77
C ARG A 148 1.32 3.11 13.66
N VAL A 149 1.19 4.18 12.90
CA VAL A 149 2.02 4.45 11.71
C VAL A 149 3.53 4.59 12.01
N ASN A 150 3.92 4.83 13.24
CA ASN A 150 5.33 4.93 13.65
C ASN A 150 5.91 3.63 14.23
N ASP A 151 5.09 2.58 14.36
CA ASP A 151 5.53 1.32 14.99
C ASP A 151 6.28 0.39 14.02
N SER A 152 6.09 0.57 12.70
CA SER A 152 6.62 -0.33 11.67
C SER A 152 6.94 0.43 10.38
N ASP A 153 7.58 -0.22 9.41
CA ASP A 153 7.99 0.39 8.14
C ASP A 153 6.94 0.26 7.05
N GLY A 154 6.33 -0.94 6.92
CA GLY A 154 5.18 -1.22 6.07
C GLY A 154 4.00 -1.75 6.88
N TYR A 155 2.82 -1.86 6.28
CA TYR A 155 1.60 -2.21 7.03
C TYR A 155 0.72 -3.19 6.26
N ILE A 156 0.05 -4.05 7.01
CA ILE A 156 -1.12 -4.79 6.55
C ILE A 156 -2.31 -4.39 7.41
N LEU A 157 -3.40 -3.97 6.79
CA LEU A 157 -4.66 -3.69 7.46
C LEU A 157 -5.37 -5.01 7.73
N GLN A 158 -5.76 -5.28 8.97
CA GLN A 158 -6.41 -6.53 9.37
C GLN A 158 -7.68 -6.81 8.54
N ASN A 159 -7.79 -8.01 7.95
CA ASN A 159 -8.88 -8.44 7.09
C ASN A 159 -9.13 -7.51 5.87
N HIS A 160 -8.07 -6.85 5.37
CA HIS A 160 -8.22 -5.85 4.32
C HIS A 160 -7.12 -5.95 3.25
N GLY A 161 -5.88 -5.62 3.58
CA GLY A 161 -4.77 -5.67 2.62
C GLY A 161 -3.58 -4.80 2.98
N PRO A 162 -2.49 -4.86 2.21
CA PRO A 162 -1.25 -4.13 2.47
C PRO A 162 -1.32 -2.66 2.08
N VAL A 163 -0.59 -1.83 2.82
CA VAL A 163 -0.31 -0.42 2.51
C VAL A 163 1.19 -0.19 2.60
N ILE A 164 1.82 0.22 1.50
CA ILE A 164 3.26 0.48 1.41
C ILE A 164 3.50 1.89 0.90
N GLY A 165 4.34 2.63 1.60
CA GLY A 165 4.86 3.92 1.16
C GLY A 165 6.37 3.87 0.95
N ASP A 166 6.87 4.51 -0.13
CA ASP A 166 8.30 4.60 -0.39
C ASP A 166 8.65 5.89 -1.17
N LYS A 167 9.96 6.10 -1.43
CA LYS A 167 10.53 7.30 -2.07
C LYS A 167 10.06 7.55 -3.50
N ASP A 168 9.56 6.54 -4.21
CA ASP A 168 9.01 6.64 -5.56
C ASP A 168 8.06 5.47 -5.86
N LEU A 169 7.32 5.60 -6.97
CA LEU A 169 6.32 4.61 -7.40
C LEU A 169 6.92 3.22 -7.65
N MET A 170 8.08 3.15 -8.31
CA MET A 170 8.70 1.86 -8.66
C MET A 170 9.25 1.16 -7.42
N THR A 171 9.85 1.91 -6.49
CA THR A 171 10.33 1.33 -5.23
C THR A 171 9.15 0.82 -4.38
N ALA A 172 8.08 1.62 -4.25
CA ALA A 172 6.87 1.18 -3.54
C ALA A 172 6.22 -0.06 -4.19
N PHE A 173 6.22 -0.15 -5.52
CA PHE A 173 5.75 -1.32 -6.26
C PHE A 173 6.60 -2.57 -5.96
N HIS A 174 7.92 -2.46 -6.01
CA HIS A 174 8.81 -3.59 -5.68
C HIS A 174 8.66 -4.04 -4.22
N CYS A 175 8.47 -3.09 -3.30
CA CYS A 175 8.22 -3.40 -1.89
C CYS A 175 6.88 -4.12 -1.67
N LEU A 176 5.82 -3.69 -2.36
CA LEU A 176 4.51 -4.35 -2.31
C LEU A 176 4.56 -5.77 -2.86
N GLU A 177 5.26 -5.99 -3.98
CA GLU A 177 5.45 -7.33 -4.56
C GLU A 177 6.23 -8.24 -3.62
N GLU A 178 7.28 -7.72 -2.98
CA GLU A 178 8.07 -8.49 -2.01
C GLU A 178 7.27 -8.84 -0.76
N LEU A 179 6.45 -7.90 -0.26
CA LEU A 179 5.56 -8.19 0.86
C LEU A 179 4.57 -9.30 0.52
N GLU A 180 3.96 -9.25 -0.66
CA GLU A 180 3.00 -10.27 -1.10
C GLU A 180 3.67 -11.65 -1.24
N GLU A 181 4.90 -11.71 -1.79
CA GLU A 181 5.64 -12.96 -1.92
C GLU A 181 6.08 -13.50 -0.55
N SER A 182 6.53 -12.64 0.35
CA SER A 182 6.89 -13.03 1.71
C SER A 182 5.67 -13.51 2.52
N ALA A 183 4.52 -12.89 2.34
CA ALA A 183 3.27 -13.35 2.94
C ALA A 183 2.82 -14.71 2.36
N ARG A 184 3.07 -14.96 1.07
CA ARG A 184 2.84 -16.28 0.45
C ARG A 184 3.72 -17.35 1.07
N ILE A 185 5.02 -17.09 1.20
CA ILE A 185 5.95 -18.01 1.86
C ILE A 185 5.50 -18.28 3.30
N ALA A 186 5.15 -17.23 4.04
CA ALA A 186 4.68 -17.36 5.41
C ALA A 186 3.40 -18.22 5.52
N TRP A 187 2.47 -18.06 4.56
CA TRP A 187 1.26 -18.86 4.50
C TRP A 187 1.55 -20.34 4.21
N GLU A 188 2.40 -20.62 3.23
CA GLU A 188 2.75 -21.99 2.84
C GLU A 188 3.48 -22.73 3.98
N LEU A 189 4.34 -22.04 4.70
CA LEU A 189 5.17 -22.62 5.77
C LEU A 189 4.56 -22.53 7.17
N ARG A 190 3.36 -22.00 7.35
CA ARG A 190 2.76 -21.70 8.67
C ARG A 190 2.62 -22.88 9.64
N ASN A 191 2.61 -24.12 9.13
CA ASN A 191 2.47 -25.36 9.90
C ASN A 191 3.70 -26.26 9.82
N GLU A 192 4.79 -25.74 9.23
CA GLU A 192 6.02 -26.52 9.02
C GLU A 192 7.06 -26.18 10.10
N ASP A 193 7.96 -27.12 10.34
CA ASP A 193 9.16 -26.87 11.16
C ASP A 193 10.24 -26.23 10.26
N VAL A 194 10.51 -24.96 10.49
CA VAL A 194 11.29 -24.14 9.56
C VAL A 194 12.44 -23.40 10.24
N ASN A 195 13.47 -23.09 9.47
CA ASN A 195 14.54 -22.20 9.90
C ASN A 195 14.19 -20.75 9.58
N LEU A 196 14.22 -19.89 10.60
CA LEU A 196 14.15 -18.44 10.42
C LEU A 196 15.56 -17.88 10.22
N ILE A 197 15.64 -16.77 9.50
CA ILE A 197 16.86 -15.98 9.37
C ILE A 197 16.85 -14.93 10.51
N GLU A 198 17.98 -14.80 11.22
CA GLU A 198 18.22 -13.79 12.27
C GLU A 198 18.47 -12.39 11.68
#